data_1dc2133ce791e1bcd474830b13de088c
#
_entry.id   1dc2133ce791e1bcd474830b13de088c
#
_cell.length_a   1.000
_cell.length_b   1.000
_cell.length_c   1.000
_cell.angle_alpha   90.00
_cell.angle_beta   90.00
_cell.angle_gamma   90.00
#
_symmetry.space_group_name_H-M   'P 1'
#
loop_
_entity.id
_entity.type
_entity.pdbx_description
1 polymer ?
#
loop_
_entity_poly.entity_id
_entity_poly.type
_entity_poly.pdbx_seq_one_letter_code
_entity_poly.pdbx_strand_id
1 'polypeptide(L)'
;MDFIDYRKALGLSFKDKDKKELFIKRIGVYMQSAENCPFEEQDEINFSYMIGEDYLLANIDILEIHLGNDPIGLQRAWLYLSKRTKSFEDFLSCVVALVNTYGGKAVDKKAILNGVKKALKDSHIEFELIEDKDGVFIFPKGAKELDDALVSEPLEWLKAYPKTKKEWIDALKEYSSLTEANASDVADKFRKALERFFQEFFGSSKSLENMKSEYGAYMKTKGVPSEISNNLETLLQSYTNFMNGYAKHHDKTGKNVLEYIMYQTGNVIRLLITLEKGA
;
A
#
# COMPACT_ATOMS: atom_id res chain seq x y z
N MET A 1 -20.38 1.88 -15.02
CA MET A 1 -20.56 3.15 -14.27
C MET A 1 -20.92 2.76 -12.85
N ASP A 2 -20.12 3.15 -11.88
CA ASP A 2 -20.43 2.89 -10.47
C ASP A 2 -21.39 3.95 -9.88
N PHE A 3 -21.80 3.77 -8.64
CA PHE A 3 -22.75 4.66 -7.97
C PHE A 3 -22.24 6.12 -7.85
N ILE A 4 -20.95 6.31 -7.65
CA ILE A 4 -20.32 7.62 -7.50
C ILE A 4 -20.27 8.32 -8.86
N ASP A 5 -19.89 7.59 -9.92
CA ASP A 5 -19.87 8.13 -11.29
C ASP A 5 -21.27 8.52 -11.77
N TYR A 6 -22.28 7.70 -11.44
CA TYR A 6 -23.68 8.02 -11.74
C TYR A 6 -24.12 9.32 -11.04
N ARG A 7 -23.79 9.47 -9.75
CA ARG A 7 -24.11 10.71 -9.03
C ARG A 7 -23.41 11.93 -9.61
N LYS A 8 -22.14 11.80 -10.00
CA LYS A 8 -21.38 12.87 -10.67
C LYS A 8 -22.05 13.26 -12.00
N ALA A 9 -22.50 12.29 -12.79
CA ALA A 9 -23.22 12.53 -14.03
C ALA A 9 -24.54 13.31 -13.83
N LEU A 10 -25.15 13.19 -12.65
CA LEU A 10 -26.33 13.96 -12.24
C LEU A 10 -25.99 15.33 -11.60
N GLY A 11 -24.72 15.75 -11.60
CA GLY A 11 -24.28 16.99 -10.96
C GLY A 11 -24.26 16.95 -9.44
N LEU A 12 -24.39 15.75 -8.82
CA LEU A 12 -24.38 15.56 -7.38
C LEU A 12 -22.94 15.31 -6.91
N SER A 13 -22.34 16.30 -6.26
CA SER A 13 -20.98 16.16 -5.70
C SER A 13 -20.92 15.11 -4.58
N PHE A 14 -19.83 14.35 -4.57
CA PHE A 14 -19.53 13.39 -3.48
C PHE A 14 -18.28 13.91 -2.76
N LYS A 15 -18.45 14.36 -1.52
CA LYS A 15 -17.34 14.86 -0.69
C LYS A 15 -16.53 13.69 -0.15
N ASP A 16 -15.31 13.94 0.29
CA ASP A 16 -14.45 12.89 0.85
C ASP A 16 -15.07 12.22 2.08
N LYS A 17 -15.77 12.98 2.92
CA LYS A 17 -16.55 12.40 4.03
C LYS A 17 -17.59 11.39 3.55
N ASP A 18 -18.30 11.70 2.48
CA ASP A 18 -19.36 10.82 1.94
C ASP A 18 -18.74 9.52 1.36
N LYS A 19 -17.56 9.61 0.74
CA LYS A 19 -16.81 8.46 0.23
C LYS A 19 -16.37 7.53 1.38
N LYS A 20 -15.83 8.12 2.46
CA LYS A 20 -15.40 7.39 3.66
C LYS A 20 -16.58 6.68 4.30
N GLU A 21 -17.72 7.34 4.48
CA GLU A 21 -18.95 6.74 5.00
C GLU A 21 -19.48 5.61 4.10
N LEU A 22 -19.42 5.80 2.77
CA LEU A 22 -19.83 4.77 1.82
C LEU A 22 -18.91 3.54 1.88
N PHE A 23 -17.61 3.75 2.02
CA PHE A 23 -16.65 2.66 2.20
C PHE A 23 -16.96 1.86 3.47
N ILE A 24 -17.15 2.53 4.61
CA ILE A 24 -17.49 1.88 5.89
C ILE A 24 -18.77 1.03 5.75
N LYS A 25 -19.81 1.59 5.11
CA LYS A 25 -21.05 0.84 4.84
C LYS A 25 -20.84 -0.38 3.95
N ARG A 26 -20.01 -0.27 2.91
CA ARG A 26 -19.70 -1.39 2.00
C ARG A 26 -18.94 -2.50 2.72
N ILE A 27 -17.97 -2.15 3.56
CA ILE A 27 -17.28 -3.13 4.40
C ILE A 27 -18.27 -3.79 5.36
N GLY A 28 -19.16 -3.01 5.96
CA GLY A 28 -20.22 -3.56 6.84
C GLY A 28 -21.11 -4.59 6.15
N VAL A 29 -21.61 -4.26 4.95
CA VAL A 29 -22.39 -5.21 4.15
C VAL A 29 -21.59 -6.46 3.82
N TYR A 30 -20.32 -6.29 3.46
CA TYR A 30 -19.45 -7.42 3.15
C TYR A 30 -19.23 -8.32 4.38
N MET A 31 -18.90 -7.74 5.54
CA MET A 31 -18.69 -8.48 6.80
C MET A 31 -19.97 -9.19 7.27
N GLN A 32 -21.13 -8.56 7.10
CA GLN A 32 -22.42 -9.17 7.41
C GLN A 32 -22.77 -10.33 6.47
N SER A 33 -22.37 -10.26 5.21
CA SER A 33 -22.61 -11.34 4.23
C SER A 33 -21.63 -12.50 4.37
N ALA A 34 -20.56 -12.35 5.15
CA ALA A 34 -19.55 -13.36 5.38
C ALA A 34 -19.92 -14.35 6.52
N GLU A 35 -21.19 -14.77 6.57
CA GLU A 35 -21.73 -15.66 7.61
C GLU A 35 -20.98 -16.99 7.77
N ASN A 36 -20.34 -17.46 6.69
CA ASN A 36 -19.61 -18.71 6.67
C ASN A 36 -18.08 -18.56 6.86
N CYS A 37 -17.61 -17.34 7.10
CA CYS A 37 -16.19 -17.12 7.41
C CYS A 37 -15.99 -17.31 8.92
N PRO A 38 -15.40 -18.43 9.37
CA PRO A 38 -15.14 -18.62 10.79
C PRO A 38 -14.14 -17.57 11.27
N PHE A 39 -14.48 -16.85 12.31
CA PHE A 39 -13.62 -15.98 13.05
C PHE A 39 -13.66 -16.48 14.48
N GLU A 40 -12.66 -17.30 14.81
CA GLU A 40 -12.64 -18.07 16.04
C GLU A 40 -12.13 -17.22 17.20
N GLU A 41 -12.25 -17.74 18.42
CA GLU A 41 -11.79 -17.07 19.63
C GLU A 41 -10.31 -16.67 19.54
N GLN A 42 -9.47 -17.52 18.94
CA GLN A 42 -8.04 -17.20 18.76
C GLN A 42 -7.83 -16.05 17.80
N ASP A 43 -8.65 -15.90 16.76
CA ASP A 43 -8.60 -14.77 15.83
C ASP A 43 -9.00 -13.47 16.55
N GLU A 44 -10.02 -13.51 17.41
CA GLU A 44 -10.42 -12.36 18.22
C GLU A 44 -9.33 -11.93 19.21
N ILE A 45 -8.66 -12.88 19.85
CA ILE A 45 -7.52 -12.61 20.74
C ILE A 45 -6.37 -11.96 19.97
N ASN A 46 -6.00 -12.53 18.84
CA ASN A 46 -4.92 -12.01 18.00
C ASN A 46 -5.23 -10.61 17.47
N PHE A 47 -6.48 -10.39 17.06
CA PHE A 47 -6.95 -9.10 16.59
C PHE A 47 -6.92 -8.05 17.71
N SER A 48 -7.47 -8.35 18.87
CA SER A 48 -7.49 -7.47 20.03
C SER A 48 -6.05 -7.10 20.46
N TYR A 49 -5.15 -8.08 20.50
CA TYR A 49 -3.74 -7.85 20.78
C TYR A 49 -3.09 -6.90 19.75
N MET A 50 -3.38 -7.12 18.46
CA MET A 50 -2.78 -6.32 17.37
C MET A 50 -3.23 -4.85 17.42
N ILE A 51 -4.49 -4.59 17.76
CA ILE A 51 -5.02 -3.22 17.86
C ILE A 51 -4.81 -2.57 19.23
N GLY A 52 -4.27 -3.29 20.20
CA GLY A 52 -3.99 -2.79 21.54
C GLY A 52 -5.25 -2.56 22.40
N GLU A 53 -6.28 -3.35 22.19
CA GLU A 53 -7.56 -3.24 22.92
C GLU A 53 -7.81 -4.47 23.78
N ASP A 54 -8.70 -4.33 24.75
CA ASP A 54 -9.20 -5.45 25.55
C ASP A 54 -9.92 -6.47 24.66
N TYR A 55 -10.05 -7.70 25.16
CA TYR A 55 -10.71 -8.78 24.45
C TYR A 55 -12.13 -8.41 23.97
N LEU A 56 -12.43 -8.61 22.70
CA LEU A 56 -13.64 -8.12 22.04
C LEU A 56 -14.93 -8.52 22.72
N LEU A 57 -15.01 -9.75 23.23
CA LEU A 57 -16.21 -10.27 23.91
C LEU A 57 -16.54 -9.54 25.20
N ALA A 58 -15.53 -9.04 25.92
CA ALA A 58 -15.72 -8.29 27.17
C ALA A 58 -16.31 -6.89 26.94
N ASN A 59 -16.23 -6.36 25.72
CA ASN A 59 -16.58 -5.00 25.37
C ASN A 59 -17.86 -4.85 24.51
N ILE A 60 -18.47 -5.97 24.11
CA ILE A 60 -19.77 -5.94 23.42
C ILE A 60 -20.84 -5.86 24.47
N ASP A 61 -21.57 -4.75 24.51
CA ASP A 61 -22.67 -4.56 25.43
C ASP A 61 -23.79 -5.57 25.12
N ILE A 62 -24.09 -6.44 26.09
CA ILE A 62 -25.08 -7.52 25.96
C ILE A 62 -26.46 -6.99 25.50
N LEU A 63 -26.79 -5.72 25.78
CA LEU A 63 -28.03 -5.06 25.35
C LEU A 63 -28.15 -4.90 23.82
N GLU A 64 -27.05 -4.95 23.07
CA GLU A 64 -27.04 -4.84 21.61
C GLU A 64 -27.14 -6.18 20.87
N ILE A 65 -26.94 -7.28 21.60
CA ILE A 65 -27.13 -8.66 21.11
C ILE A 65 -28.64 -9.02 21.00
N HIS A 66 -29.52 -8.19 21.53
CA HIS A 66 -30.98 -8.45 21.60
C HIS A 66 -31.73 -8.36 20.27
N LEU A 67 -31.07 -8.27 19.14
CA LEU A 67 -31.68 -8.34 17.79
C LEU A 67 -31.90 -9.78 17.29
N GLY A 68 -31.89 -10.77 18.16
CA GLY A 68 -32.44 -12.10 17.89
C GLY A 68 -31.48 -13.15 17.35
N ASN A 69 -30.28 -12.78 16.89
CA ASN A 69 -29.22 -13.70 16.53
C ASN A 69 -27.91 -13.20 17.12
N ASP A 70 -27.19 -14.01 17.86
CA ASP A 70 -25.84 -13.70 18.31
C ASP A 70 -24.95 -13.45 17.10
N PRO A 71 -24.26 -12.29 17.02
CA PRO A 71 -23.31 -12.03 15.93
C PRO A 71 -22.19 -13.06 16.02
N ILE A 72 -21.93 -13.75 14.91
CA ILE A 72 -20.91 -14.77 14.81
C ILE A 72 -19.78 -14.32 13.88
N GLY A 73 -18.58 -14.83 14.12
CA GLY A 73 -17.44 -14.64 13.26
C GLY A 73 -17.13 -13.16 13.00
N LEU A 74 -16.92 -12.81 11.72
CA LEU A 74 -16.56 -11.46 11.29
C LEU A 74 -17.60 -10.38 11.66
N GLN A 75 -18.84 -10.73 11.97
CA GLN A 75 -19.86 -9.77 12.38
C GLN A 75 -19.51 -9.12 13.73
N ARG A 76 -18.90 -9.83 14.66
CA ARG A 76 -18.43 -9.27 15.93
C ARG A 76 -17.31 -8.26 15.72
N ALA A 77 -16.33 -8.62 14.92
CA ALA A 77 -15.24 -7.69 14.58
C ALA A 77 -15.79 -6.44 13.91
N TRP A 78 -16.77 -6.57 13.01
CA TRP A 78 -17.43 -5.42 12.38
C TRP A 78 -18.16 -4.53 13.40
N LEU A 79 -18.93 -5.10 14.31
CA LEU A 79 -19.62 -4.33 15.35
C LEU A 79 -18.62 -3.53 16.20
N TYR A 80 -17.51 -4.14 16.56
CA TYR A 80 -16.42 -3.46 17.26
C TYR A 80 -15.87 -2.29 16.44
N LEU A 81 -15.46 -2.55 15.20
CA LEU A 81 -14.88 -1.55 14.30
C LEU A 81 -15.81 -0.34 14.10
N SER A 82 -17.10 -0.60 13.89
CA SER A 82 -18.08 0.45 13.62
C SER A 82 -18.33 1.40 14.80
N LYS A 83 -18.04 0.96 16.02
CA LYS A 83 -18.37 1.69 17.26
C LYS A 83 -17.15 2.28 17.97
N ARG A 84 -15.98 1.69 17.80
CA ARG A 84 -14.79 2.00 18.61
C ARG A 84 -13.73 2.80 17.86
N THR A 85 -13.72 2.78 16.54
CA THR A 85 -12.74 3.51 15.76
C THR A 85 -12.97 5.02 15.85
N LYS A 86 -11.89 5.76 16.12
CA LYS A 86 -11.92 7.21 16.39
C LYS A 86 -11.77 8.04 15.11
N SER A 87 -11.11 7.49 14.10
CA SER A 87 -10.86 8.16 12.83
C SER A 87 -11.01 7.18 11.66
N PHE A 88 -11.01 7.70 10.43
CA PHE A 88 -11.04 6.87 9.24
C PHE A 88 -9.75 6.05 9.08
N GLU A 89 -8.62 6.66 9.40
CA GLU A 89 -7.30 6.03 9.35
C GLU A 89 -7.20 4.91 10.40
N ASP A 90 -7.75 5.13 11.59
CA ASP A 90 -7.88 4.12 12.64
C ASP A 90 -8.76 2.94 12.17
N PHE A 91 -9.90 3.24 11.55
CA PHE A 91 -10.77 2.22 10.94
C PHE A 91 -10.03 1.39 9.88
N LEU A 92 -9.27 2.03 8.98
CA LEU A 92 -8.48 1.33 7.97
C LEU A 92 -7.42 0.42 8.60
N SER A 93 -6.72 0.91 9.62
CA SER A 93 -5.71 0.14 10.35
C SER A 93 -6.32 -1.10 11.01
N CYS A 94 -7.49 -0.95 11.61
CA CYS A 94 -8.22 -2.07 12.19
C CYS A 94 -8.71 -3.08 11.13
N VAL A 95 -9.16 -2.63 9.97
CA VAL A 95 -9.53 -3.53 8.86
C VAL A 95 -8.31 -4.34 8.39
N VAL A 96 -7.14 -3.71 8.30
CA VAL A 96 -5.88 -4.40 7.94
C VAL A 96 -5.48 -5.40 9.02
N ALA A 97 -5.57 -5.01 10.31
CA ALA A 97 -5.31 -5.90 11.43
C ALA A 97 -6.22 -7.15 11.39
N LEU A 98 -7.51 -6.95 11.12
CA LEU A 98 -8.48 -8.03 10.96
C LEU A 98 -8.06 -9.03 9.86
N VAL A 99 -7.66 -8.54 8.70
CA VAL A 99 -7.21 -9.39 7.59
C VAL A 99 -5.93 -10.15 7.95
N ASN A 100 -5.02 -9.50 8.65
CA ASN A 100 -3.74 -10.11 9.04
C ASN A 100 -3.89 -11.19 10.11
N THR A 101 -4.81 -11.02 11.05
CA THR A 101 -5.04 -11.94 12.17
C THR A 101 -6.00 -13.08 11.83
N TYR A 102 -6.70 -12.99 10.70
CA TYR A 102 -7.63 -14.02 10.27
C TYR A 102 -6.92 -15.37 10.05
N GLY A 103 -7.20 -16.35 10.91
CA GLY A 103 -6.61 -17.69 10.91
C GLY A 103 -7.38 -18.74 10.13
N GLY A 104 -8.53 -18.37 9.54
CA GLY A 104 -9.36 -19.27 8.73
C GLY A 104 -8.71 -19.71 7.42
N LYS A 105 -9.48 -20.38 6.57
CA LYS A 105 -8.95 -20.91 5.30
C LYS A 105 -8.38 -19.82 4.40
N ALA A 106 -7.29 -20.12 3.70
CA ALA A 106 -6.64 -19.19 2.75
C ALA A 106 -7.62 -18.65 1.68
N VAL A 107 -8.61 -19.45 1.26
CA VAL A 107 -9.65 -19.03 0.30
C VAL A 107 -10.52 -17.93 0.89
N ASP A 108 -10.91 -18.05 2.15
CA ASP A 108 -11.76 -17.09 2.85
C ASP A 108 -10.98 -15.79 3.10
N LYS A 109 -9.72 -15.89 3.53
CA LYS A 109 -8.81 -14.73 3.67
C LYS A 109 -8.68 -13.95 2.37
N LYS A 110 -8.51 -14.66 1.25
CA LYS A 110 -8.42 -14.03 -0.07
C LYS A 110 -9.74 -13.37 -0.47
N ALA A 111 -10.88 -13.97 -0.13
CA ALA A 111 -12.19 -13.39 -0.38
C ALA A 111 -12.38 -12.10 0.42
N ILE A 112 -12.03 -12.08 1.71
CA ILE A 112 -12.07 -10.89 2.57
C ILE A 112 -11.19 -9.79 1.97
N LEU A 113 -9.94 -10.10 1.61
CA LEU A 113 -9.01 -9.16 1.02
C LEU A 113 -9.56 -8.55 -0.28
N ASN A 114 -10.11 -9.38 -1.16
CA ASN A 114 -10.73 -8.91 -2.41
C ASN A 114 -11.97 -8.04 -2.16
N GLY A 115 -12.76 -8.36 -1.15
CA GLY A 115 -13.89 -7.54 -0.73
C GLY A 115 -13.47 -6.15 -0.27
N VAL A 116 -12.40 -6.07 0.53
CA VAL A 116 -11.84 -4.78 0.98
C VAL A 116 -11.27 -3.98 -0.19
N LYS A 117 -10.48 -4.62 -1.07
CA LYS A 117 -9.95 -3.97 -2.30
C LYS A 117 -11.08 -3.44 -3.18
N LYS A 118 -12.13 -4.23 -3.37
CA LYS A 118 -13.31 -3.81 -4.14
C LYS A 118 -14.02 -2.63 -3.47
N ALA A 119 -14.22 -2.65 -2.16
CA ALA A 119 -14.87 -1.57 -1.43
C ALA A 119 -14.06 -0.26 -1.51
N LEU A 120 -12.73 -0.31 -1.41
CA LEU A 120 -11.84 0.84 -1.62
C LEU A 120 -12.04 1.43 -3.01
N LYS A 121 -11.93 0.60 -4.05
CA LYS A 121 -12.09 1.01 -5.44
C LYS A 121 -13.46 1.63 -5.71
N ASP A 122 -14.53 0.92 -5.36
CA ASP A 122 -15.90 1.34 -5.64
C ASP A 122 -16.32 2.58 -4.83
N SER A 123 -15.62 2.89 -3.72
CA SER A 123 -15.86 4.08 -2.89
C SER A 123 -14.94 5.24 -3.24
N HIS A 124 -14.08 5.09 -4.25
CA HIS A 124 -13.08 6.08 -4.66
C HIS A 124 -12.23 6.56 -3.46
N ILE A 125 -11.83 5.61 -2.62
CA ILE A 125 -10.91 5.84 -1.51
C ILE A 125 -9.49 5.68 -2.04
N GLU A 126 -8.70 6.72 -1.90
CA GLU A 126 -7.33 6.80 -2.40
C GLU A 126 -6.35 6.07 -1.48
N PHE A 127 -6.59 4.77 -1.30
CA PHE A 127 -5.71 3.84 -0.59
C PHE A 127 -5.57 2.54 -1.38
N GLU A 128 -4.45 1.87 -1.22
CA GLU A 128 -4.17 0.58 -1.83
C GLU A 128 -3.75 -0.46 -0.78
N LEU A 129 -4.24 -1.69 -0.97
CA LEU A 129 -3.87 -2.85 -0.17
C LEU A 129 -2.84 -3.68 -0.91
N ILE A 130 -1.68 -3.88 -0.29
CA ILE A 130 -0.61 -4.76 -0.77
C ILE A 130 -0.51 -5.97 0.16
N GLU A 131 -0.33 -7.14 -0.43
CA GLU A 131 -0.10 -8.40 0.26
C GLU A 131 1.29 -8.93 -0.08
N ASP A 132 2.03 -9.32 0.93
CA ASP A 132 3.30 -10.02 0.80
C ASP A 132 3.38 -11.21 1.78
N LYS A 133 4.56 -11.81 1.92
CA LYS A 133 4.79 -12.94 2.83
C LYS A 133 4.62 -12.59 4.32
N ASP A 134 4.77 -11.34 4.69
CA ASP A 134 4.69 -10.83 6.06
C ASP A 134 3.27 -10.35 6.40
N GLY A 135 2.36 -10.32 5.43
CA GLY A 135 0.95 -9.98 5.59
C GLY A 135 0.42 -8.93 4.63
N VAL A 136 -0.67 -8.30 5.03
CA VAL A 136 -1.33 -7.22 4.29
C VAL A 136 -1.03 -5.88 4.97
N PHE A 137 -0.80 -4.87 4.17
CA PHE A 137 -0.69 -3.49 4.63
C PHE A 137 -1.40 -2.54 3.66
N ILE A 138 -1.74 -1.34 4.15
CA ILE A 138 -2.43 -0.32 3.38
C ILE A 138 -1.59 0.94 3.33
N PHE A 139 -1.57 1.61 2.18
CA PHE A 139 -0.91 2.90 2.03
C PHE A 139 -1.78 3.89 1.24
N PRO A 140 -1.65 5.21 1.47
CA PRO A 140 -2.35 6.21 0.70
C PRO A 140 -1.84 6.23 -0.74
N LYS A 141 -2.76 6.36 -1.69
CA LYS A 141 -2.42 6.66 -3.08
C LYS A 141 -2.15 8.16 -3.22
N GLY A 142 -1.17 8.52 -4.04
CA GLY A 142 -0.95 9.89 -4.47
C GLY A 142 -1.91 10.32 -5.60
N ALA A 143 -1.38 10.89 -6.67
CA ALA A 143 -2.18 11.15 -7.88
C ALA A 143 -2.50 9.81 -8.55
N LYS A 144 -3.78 9.46 -8.65
CA LYS A 144 -4.26 8.12 -9.07
C LYS A 144 -3.58 7.57 -10.32
N GLU A 145 -3.43 8.40 -11.35
CA GLU A 145 -2.79 7.99 -12.61
C GLU A 145 -1.28 7.73 -12.42
N LEU A 146 -0.62 8.48 -11.54
CA LEU A 146 0.80 8.26 -11.22
C LEU A 146 0.99 7.04 -10.34
N ASP A 147 0.12 6.79 -9.36
CA ASP A 147 0.22 5.64 -8.48
C ASP A 147 -0.09 4.34 -9.21
N ASP A 148 -1.11 4.31 -10.07
CA ASP A 148 -1.39 3.13 -10.88
C ASP A 148 -0.18 2.78 -11.77
N ALA A 149 0.45 3.79 -12.39
CA ALA A 149 1.56 3.59 -13.31
C ALA A 149 2.93 3.38 -12.63
N LEU A 150 3.15 3.95 -11.43
CA LEU A 150 4.49 4.02 -10.82
C LEU A 150 4.60 3.29 -9.47
N VAL A 151 3.48 2.88 -8.88
CA VAL A 151 3.45 2.14 -7.62
C VAL A 151 2.79 0.78 -7.80
N SER A 152 1.57 0.73 -8.32
CA SER A 152 0.80 -0.52 -8.45
C SER A 152 1.26 -1.39 -9.62
N GLU A 153 1.45 -0.81 -10.80
CA GLU A 153 1.97 -1.57 -11.96
C GLU A 153 3.40 -2.12 -11.73
N PRO A 154 4.36 -1.38 -11.13
CA PRO A 154 5.66 -1.94 -10.79
C PRO A 154 5.59 -3.19 -9.93
N LEU A 155 4.64 -3.30 -9.00
CA LEU A 155 4.47 -4.51 -8.19
C LEU A 155 4.11 -5.76 -9.04
N GLU A 156 3.34 -5.58 -10.10
CA GLU A 156 3.04 -6.65 -11.06
C GLU A 156 4.28 -7.00 -11.92
N TRP A 157 5.02 -6.00 -12.40
CA TRP A 157 6.22 -6.23 -13.19
C TRP A 157 7.35 -6.82 -12.37
N LEU A 158 7.47 -6.42 -11.10
CA LEU A 158 8.48 -6.93 -10.17
C LEU A 158 8.22 -8.38 -9.73
N LYS A 159 7.19 -9.05 -10.21
CA LYS A 159 7.03 -10.51 -10.04
C LYS A 159 8.20 -11.30 -10.63
N ALA A 160 8.81 -10.79 -11.71
CA ALA A 160 10.02 -11.38 -12.30
C ALA A 160 11.30 -11.08 -11.49
N TYR A 161 11.25 -10.13 -10.55
CA TYR A 161 12.37 -9.64 -9.75
C TYR A 161 12.05 -9.73 -8.25
N PRO A 162 12.03 -10.94 -7.67
CA PRO A 162 11.46 -11.17 -6.35
C PRO A 162 12.19 -10.46 -5.20
N LYS A 163 13.50 -10.26 -5.32
CA LYS A 163 14.27 -9.53 -4.31
C LYS A 163 13.96 -8.03 -4.35
N THR A 164 13.89 -7.47 -5.56
CA THR A 164 13.46 -6.08 -5.78
C THR A 164 12.04 -5.86 -5.27
N LYS A 165 11.11 -6.78 -5.58
CA LYS A 165 9.73 -6.67 -5.12
C LYS A 165 9.66 -6.56 -3.61
N LYS A 166 10.45 -7.37 -2.88
CA LYS A 166 10.51 -7.30 -1.43
C LYS A 166 10.98 -5.93 -0.94
N GLU A 167 12.11 -5.43 -1.45
CA GLU A 167 12.67 -4.13 -1.05
C GLU A 167 11.70 -2.97 -1.40
N TRP A 168 11.01 -3.06 -2.54
CA TRP A 168 10.01 -2.07 -2.93
C TRP A 168 8.82 -2.03 -1.96
N ILE A 169 8.29 -3.20 -1.59
CA ILE A 169 7.22 -3.32 -0.59
C ILE A 169 7.67 -2.79 0.77
N ASP A 170 8.88 -3.12 1.20
CA ASP A 170 9.44 -2.62 2.46
C ASP A 170 9.61 -1.10 2.45
N ALA A 171 9.98 -0.49 1.31
CA ALA A 171 10.02 0.96 1.14
C ALA A 171 8.63 1.60 1.22
N LEU A 172 7.62 0.99 0.59
CA LEU A 172 6.22 1.46 0.65
C LEU A 172 5.64 1.36 2.06
N LYS A 173 5.92 0.28 2.80
CA LYS A 173 5.53 0.13 4.21
C LYS A 173 6.06 1.27 5.06
N GLU A 174 7.34 1.57 4.93
CA GLU A 174 7.97 2.65 5.67
C GLU A 174 7.44 4.03 5.27
N TYR A 175 7.18 4.21 3.96
CA TYR A 175 6.56 5.44 3.45
C TYR A 175 5.13 5.63 4.00
N SER A 176 4.37 4.57 4.22
CA SER A 176 3.03 4.64 4.81
C SER A 176 3.03 5.13 6.26
N SER A 177 4.12 4.89 6.98
CA SER A 177 4.35 5.33 8.37
C SER A 177 5.32 6.51 8.45
N LEU A 178 5.36 7.34 7.39
CA LEU A 178 6.31 8.45 7.28
C LEU A 178 6.14 9.48 8.39
N THR A 179 7.25 9.77 9.05
CA THR A 179 7.43 10.86 10.02
C THR A 179 8.65 11.70 9.62
N GLU A 180 8.81 12.86 10.20
CA GLU A 180 10.04 13.66 9.99
C GLU A 180 11.30 12.89 10.43
N ALA A 181 11.17 12.02 11.44
CA ALA A 181 12.30 11.27 11.99
C ALA A 181 12.80 10.14 11.07
N ASN A 182 11.92 9.52 10.28
CA ASN A 182 12.27 8.37 9.43
C ASN A 182 12.38 8.69 7.93
N ALA A 183 12.25 9.96 7.54
CA ALA A 183 12.26 10.36 6.13
C ALA A 183 13.53 9.94 5.37
N SER A 184 14.69 10.01 6.04
CA SER A 184 15.98 9.55 5.47
C SER A 184 15.99 8.03 5.24
N ASP A 185 15.44 7.27 6.17
CA ASP A 185 15.39 5.80 6.08
C ASP A 185 14.47 5.35 4.95
N VAL A 186 13.34 6.07 4.76
CA VAL A 186 12.43 5.84 3.63
C VAL A 186 13.13 6.08 2.30
N ALA A 187 13.90 7.18 2.16
CA ALA A 187 14.67 7.45 0.96
C ALA A 187 15.71 6.35 0.68
N ASP A 188 16.44 5.90 1.72
CA ASP A 188 17.43 4.82 1.58
C ASP A 188 16.78 3.50 1.17
N LYS A 189 15.58 3.20 1.64
CA LYS A 189 14.84 2.00 1.22
C LYS A 189 14.46 2.05 -0.27
N PHE A 190 13.99 3.18 -0.79
CA PHE A 190 13.75 3.32 -2.23
C PHE A 190 15.05 3.22 -3.04
N ARG A 191 16.15 3.79 -2.56
CA ARG A 191 17.47 3.63 -3.17
C ARG A 191 17.90 2.15 -3.21
N LYS A 192 17.72 1.41 -2.09
CA LYS A 192 18.03 -0.02 -2.02
C LYS A 192 17.14 -0.85 -2.95
N ALA A 193 15.87 -0.51 -3.07
CA ALA A 193 14.98 -1.17 -4.02
C ALA A 193 15.47 -0.98 -5.47
N LEU A 194 15.89 0.23 -5.85
CA LEU A 194 16.47 0.50 -7.15
C LEU A 194 17.81 -0.26 -7.36
N GLU A 195 18.69 -0.29 -6.35
CA GLU A 195 19.93 -1.06 -6.40
C GLU A 195 19.66 -2.54 -6.62
N ARG A 196 18.71 -3.09 -5.87
CA ARG A 196 18.34 -4.50 -6.00
C ARG A 196 17.77 -4.81 -7.39
N PHE A 197 16.94 -3.90 -7.93
CA PHE A 197 16.42 -4.03 -9.29
C PHE A 197 17.54 -4.06 -10.33
N PHE A 198 18.50 -3.16 -10.25
CA PHE A 198 19.65 -3.15 -11.15
C PHE A 198 20.48 -4.43 -11.03
N GLN A 199 20.67 -4.93 -9.81
CA GLN A 199 21.40 -6.19 -9.60
C GLN A 199 20.68 -7.38 -10.24
N GLU A 200 19.37 -7.49 -10.09
CA GLU A 200 18.58 -8.57 -10.70
C GLU A 200 18.47 -8.39 -12.23
N PHE A 201 18.27 -7.17 -12.70
CA PHE A 201 18.08 -6.86 -14.12
C PHE A 201 19.36 -7.08 -14.93
N PHE A 202 20.50 -6.61 -14.44
CA PHE A 202 21.81 -6.74 -15.13
C PHE A 202 22.60 -8.00 -14.72
N GLY A 203 22.11 -8.81 -13.79
CA GLY A 203 22.84 -9.98 -13.29
C GLY A 203 24.14 -9.60 -12.56
N SER A 204 24.15 -8.47 -11.85
CA SER A 204 25.34 -7.90 -11.21
C SER A 204 25.22 -7.93 -9.68
N SER A 205 26.37 -7.89 -8.98
CA SER A 205 26.44 -7.71 -7.52
C SER A 205 26.99 -6.35 -7.10
N LYS A 206 27.19 -5.44 -8.07
CA LYS A 206 27.74 -4.11 -7.82
C LYS A 206 26.73 -3.22 -7.10
N SER A 207 27.23 -2.18 -6.42
CA SER A 207 26.35 -1.12 -5.90
C SER A 207 25.78 -0.28 -7.04
N LEU A 208 24.70 0.41 -6.78
CA LEU A 208 23.96 1.21 -7.77
C LEU A 208 24.87 2.24 -8.47
N GLU A 209 25.73 2.91 -7.72
CA GLU A 209 26.67 3.91 -8.22
C GLU A 209 27.70 3.31 -9.22
N ASN A 210 28.04 2.02 -9.04
CA ASN A 210 29.00 1.31 -9.86
C ASN A 210 28.37 0.60 -11.08
N MET A 211 27.04 0.69 -11.25
CA MET A 211 26.33 0.12 -12.41
C MET A 211 25.96 1.14 -13.48
N LYS A 212 26.45 2.38 -13.37
CA LYS A 212 26.19 3.45 -14.36
C LYS A 212 26.64 3.06 -15.77
N SER A 213 27.76 2.35 -15.90
CA SER A 213 28.31 1.93 -17.19
C SER A 213 27.42 0.86 -17.86
N GLU A 214 26.93 -0.12 -17.09
CA GLU A 214 26.03 -1.16 -17.57
C GLU A 214 24.70 -0.55 -18.00
N TYR A 215 24.15 0.34 -17.18
CA TYR A 215 22.94 1.08 -17.50
C TYR A 215 23.09 1.90 -18.78
N GLY A 216 24.15 2.72 -18.88
CA GLY A 216 24.40 3.56 -20.06
C GLY A 216 24.60 2.73 -21.34
N ALA A 217 25.34 1.62 -21.25
CA ALA A 217 25.53 0.71 -22.38
C ALA A 217 24.18 0.07 -22.81
N TYR A 218 23.37 -0.38 -21.87
CA TYR A 218 22.04 -0.93 -22.14
C TYR A 218 21.13 0.10 -22.82
N MET A 219 21.03 1.31 -22.27
CA MET A 219 20.23 2.39 -22.85
C MET A 219 20.64 2.71 -24.28
N LYS A 220 21.94 2.75 -24.55
CA LYS A 220 22.48 2.95 -25.90
C LYS A 220 22.08 1.81 -26.86
N THR A 221 22.13 0.56 -26.42
CA THR A 221 21.70 -0.59 -27.25
C THR A 221 20.23 -0.55 -27.60
N LYS A 222 19.41 0.07 -26.74
CA LYS A 222 17.97 0.27 -26.96
C LYS A 222 17.65 1.57 -27.71
N GLY A 223 18.64 2.31 -28.17
CA GLY A 223 18.47 3.55 -28.92
C GLY A 223 17.94 4.72 -28.10
N VAL A 224 18.06 4.66 -26.78
CA VAL A 224 17.59 5.72 -25.89
C VAL A 224 18.56 6.92 -25.93
N PRO A 225 18.07 8.16 -26.14
CA PRO A 225 18.93 9.35 -26.14
C PRO A 225 19.74 9.51 -24.85
N SER A 226 20.94 10.06 -24.97
CA SER A 226 21.87 10.29 -23.85
C SER A 226 21.26 11.18 -22.76
N GLU A 227 20.44 12.14 -23.14
CA GLU A 227 19.72 13.05 -22.25
C GLU A 227 18.81 12.29 -21.29
N ILE A 228 18.16 11.24 -21.78
CA ILE A 228 17.29 10.36 -20.95
C ILE A 228 18.13 9.43 -20.08
N SER A 229 19.22 8.86 -20.63
CA SER A 229 20.10 7.99 -19.85
C SER A 229 20.79 8.72 -18.71
N ASN A 230 21.09 10.01 -18.84
CA ASN A 230 21.70 10.82 -17.79
C ASN A 230 20.75 11.10 -16.60
N ASN A 231 19.45 10.89 -16.75
CA ASN A 231 18.47 11.07 -15.65
C ASN A 231 18.76 10.17 -14.45
N LEU A 232 19.34 8.99 -14.65
CA LEU A 232 19.74 8.15 -13.53
C LEU A 232 20.77 8.84 -12.62
N GLU A 233 21.73 9.54 -13.19
CA GLU A 233 22.74 10.28 -12.41
C GLU A 233 22.10 11.38 -11.57
N THR A 234 21.15 12.10 -12.16
CA THR A 234 20.33 13.11 -11.45
C THR A 234 19.52 12.48 -10.29
N LEU A 235 18.93 11.31 -10.51
CA LEU A 235 18.22 10.58 -9.46
C LEU A 235 19.15 10.15 -8.32
N LEU A 236 20.32 9.59 -8.63
CA LEU A 236 21.31 9.21 -7.63
C LEU A 236 21.81 10.41 -6.82
N GLN A 237 22.01 11.56 -7.47
CA GLN A 237 22.37 12.79 -6.78
C GLN A 237 21.23 13.28 -5.87
N SER A 238 19.97 13.12 -6.30
CA SER A 238 18.80 13.47 -5.48
C SER A 238 18.72 12.62 -4.22
N TYR A 239 18.98 11.31 -4.28
CA TYR A 239 19.09 10.46 -3.10
C TYR A 239 20.19 10.94 -2.15
N THR A 240 21.39 11.18 -2.68
CA THR A 240 22.53 11.63 -1.87
C THR A 240 22.24 12.96 -1.18
N ASN A 241 21.69 13.92 -1.91
CA ASN A 241 21.35 15.23 -1.37
C ASN A 241 20.24 15.13 -0.30
N PHE A 242 19.22 14.30 -0.54
CA PHE A 242 18.16 14.09 0.41
C PHE A 242 18.69 13.47 1.72
N MET A 243 19.44 12.38 1.63
CA MET A 243 19.99 11.69 2.80
C MET A 243 20.97 12.56 3.60
N ASN A 244 21.75 13.39 2.93
CA ASN A 244 22.73 14.27 3.59
C ASN A 244 22.16 15.58 4.12
N GLY A 245 21.19 16.16 3.42
CA GLY A 245 20.62 17.47 3.74
C GLY A 245 19.42 17.38 4.69
N TYR A 246 18.44 16.55 4.36
CA TYR A 246 17.18 16.47 5.12
C TYR A 246 17.29 15.68 6.42
N ALA A 247 18.15 14.67 6.49
CA ALA A 247 18.42 13.94 7.72
C ALA A 247 19.00 14.81 8.85
N LYS A 248 19.58 15.98 8.50
CA LYS A 248 20.23 16.88 9.47
C LYS A 248 19.39 18.09 9.88
N HIS A 249 18.36 18.44 9.11
CA HIS A 249 17.69 19.75 9.26
C HIS A 249 16.19 19.72 9.54
N HIS A 250 15.55 18.56 9.70
CA HIS A 250 14.12 18.40 10.06
C HIS A 250 13.15 19.32 9.28
N ASP A 251 13.36 19.47 7.96
CA ASP A 251 12.60 20.43 7.17
C ASP A 251 11.25 19.86 6.72
N LYS A 252 10.18 20.69 6.78
CA LYS A 252 8.78 20.32 6.49
C LYS A 252 8.49 19.87 5.05
N THR A 253 9.46 20.03 4.14
CA THR A 253 9.36 19.66 2.73
C THR A 253 9.59 18.16 2.46
N GLY A 254 9.93 17.38 3.48
CA GLY A 254 10.37 15.98 3.34
C GLY A 254 9.39 15.07 2.61
N LYS A 255 8.08 15.19 2.86
CA LYS A 255 7.09 14.29 2.27
C LYS A 255 6.98 14.44 0.75
N ASN A 256 6.88 15.67 0.23
CA ASN A 256 6.74 15.93 -1.21
C ASN A 256 8.00 15.53 -1.99
N VAL A 257 9.18 15.72 -1.37
CA VAL A 257 10.45 15.32 -1.98
C VAL A 257 10.59 13.80 -1.99
N LEU A 258 10.16 13.11 -0.94
CA LEU A 258 10.13 11.64 -0.91
C LEU A 258 9.17 11.06 -1.94
N GLU A 259 7.99 11.64 -2.09
CA GLU A 259 7.04 11.26 -3.12
C GLU A 259 7.64 11.42 -4.52
N TYR A 260 8.31 12.55 -4.78
CA TYR A 260 9.06 12.76 -6.02
C TYR A 260 10.14 11.68 -6.25
N ILE A 261 10.94 11.35 -5.23
CA ILE A 261 11.97 10.31 -5.31
C ILE A 261 11.34 8.94 -5.58
N MET A 262 10.25 8.60 -4.93
CA MET A 262 9.50 7.37 -5.15
C MET A 262 9.06 7.25 -6.61
N TYR A 263 8.44 8.30 -7.16
CA TYR A 263 8.00 8.32 -8.56
C TYR A 263 9.16 8.24 -9.54
N GLN A 264 10.26 8.94 -9.29
CA GLN A 264 11.46 8.83 -10.14
C GLN A 264 12.03 7.41 -10.12
N THR A 265 12.05 6.76 -8.98
CA THR A 265 12.48 5.36 -8.84
C THR A 265 11.59 4.43 -9.65
N GLY A 266 10.27 4.57 -9.51
CA GLY A 266 9.28 3.83 -10.30
C GLY A 266 9.43 4.05 -11.80
N ASN A 267 9.69 5.29 -12.24
CA ASN A 267 9.94 5.63 -13.64
C ASN A 267 11.16 4.93 -14.23
N VAL A 268 12.28 4.86 -13.50
CA VAL A 268 13.49 4.15 -13.96
C VAL A 268 13.22 2.66 -14.11
N ILE A 269 12.57 2.05 -13.12
CA ILE A 269 12.18 0.63 -13.16
C ILE A 269 11.26 0.36 -14.35
N ARG A 270 10.21 1.17 -14.52
CA ARG A 270 9.26 1.07 -15.64
C ARG A 270 9.97 1.15 -16.98
N LEU A 271 10.82 2.15 -17.17
CA LEU A 271 11.55 2.36 -18.43
C LEU A 271 12.33 1.11 -18.80
N LEU A 272 13.15 0.57 -17.89
CA LEU A 272 13.98 -0.60 -18.17
C LEU A 272 13.14 -1.84 -18.51
N ILE A 273 12.09 -2.11 -17.75
CA ILE A 273 11.19 -3.25 -18.02
C ILE A 273 10.44 -3.08 -19.35
N THR A 274 10.03 -1.87 -19.69
CA THR A 274 9.35 -1.58 -20.96
C THR A 274 10.29 -1.76 -22.13
N LEU A 275 11.54 -1.30 -22.02
CA LEU A 275 12.58 -1.48 -23.02
C LEU A 275 12.98 -2.95 -23.20
N GLU A 276 12.92 -3.75 -22.15
CA GLU A 276 13.17 -5.19 -22.23
C GLU A 276 12.04 -5.92 -22.99
N LYS A 277 10.78 -5.58 -22.71
CA LYS A 277 9.60 -6.22 -23.31
C LYS A 277 9.32 -5.77 -24.75
N GLY A 278 9.73 -4.59 -25.11
CA GLY A 278 9.51 -4.01 -26.45
C GLY A 278 10.58 -4.34 -27.49
N ALA A 279 11.50 -5.22 -27.15
CA ALA A 279 12.57 -5.65 -28.04
C ALA A 279 12.23 -6.96 -28.75
#